data_957f45a341b392e235e5f8bea4eb358d
#
_entry.id   957f45a341b392e235e5f8bea4eb358d
#
_cell.length_a   1.000
_cell.length_b   1.000
_cell.length_c   1.000
_cell.angle_alpha   90.00
_cell.angle_beta   90.00
_cell.angle_gamma   90.00
#
_symmetry.space_group_name_H-M   'P 1'
#
loop_
_entity.id
_entity.type
_entity.pdbx_description
1 polymer ?
#
loop_
_entity_poly.entity_id
_entity_poly.type
_entity_poly.pdbx_seq_one_letter_code
_entity_poly.pdbx_strand_id
1 'polypeptide(L)'
;RVLFRSQERKNKMAKNPIVTFETTAGTITAELYPEIAPNTVNNFISLINKGFYDGLIFHRVIKGFMIQGGDPDGVGTGGPGYSIKGEFAINGVENDLKHTAGVLSMARSMMPDSAGSQFFIMHKDAPHLDGQYAAFGKVTDGMDTVNSIAETETDYSDAPLEPQMIIKVTVDTDGVEYPEPEKC
;
A
#
# COMPACT_ATOMS: atom_id res chain seq x y z
N ARG A 1 -22.47 -27.27 4.30
CA ARG A 1 -21.33 -27.62 3.40
C ARG A 1 -21.47 -27.04 1.99
N VAL A 2 -22.67 -27.01 1.41
CA VAL A 2 -22.89 -26.46 0.04
C VAL A 2 -22.76 -24.94 0.02
N LEU A 3 -23.20 -24.25 1.08
CA LEU A 3 -23.08 -22.79 1.21
C LEU A 3 -21.62 -22.33 1.38
N PHE A 4 -20.80 -23.07 2.11
CA PHE A 4 -19.38 -22.78 2.28
C PHE A 4 -18.60 -22.92 0.97
N ARG A 5 -18.86 -23.96 0.21
CA ARG A 5 -18.22 -24.18 -1.10
C ARG A 5 -18.62 -23.14 -2.14
N SER A 6 -19.85 -22.64 -2.11
CA SER A 6 -20.30 -21.59 -3.02
C SER A 6 -19.70 -20.24 -2.67
N GLN A 7 -19.48 -19.96 -1.38
CA GLN A 7 -18.80 -18.73 -0.92
C GLN A 7 -17.31 -18.76 -1.28
N GLU A 8 -16.63 -19.89 -1.08
CA GLU A 8 -15.24 -20.08 -1.49
C GLU A 8 -15.06 -19.99 -3.01
N ARG A 9 -16.01 -20.52 -3.80
CA ARG A 9 -16.00 -20.37 -5.24
C ARG A 9 -16.21 -18.92 -5.68
N LYS A 10 -17.11 -18.19 -5.03
CA LYS A 10 -17.32 -16.74 -5.28
C LYS A 10 -16.06 -15.96 -4.98
N ASN A 11 -15.38 -16.25 -3.88
CA ASN A 11 -14.12 -15.58 -3.51
C ASN A 11 -12.98 -15.92 -4.48
N LYS A 12 -12.91 -17.15 -5.00
CA LYS A 12 -11.91 -17.56 -5.99
C LYS A 12 -12.14 -16.99 -7.40
N MET A 13 -13.41 -16.66 -7.72
CA MET A 13 -13.78 -16.10 -9.03
C MET A 13 -13.82 -14.57 -9.04
N ALA A 14 -13.79 -13.93 -7.87
CA ALA A 14 -13.75 -12.49 -7.78
C ALA A 14 -12.39 -11.96 -8.23
N LYS A 15 -12.40 -10.87 -8.97
CA LYS A 15 -11.18 -10.16 -9.36
C LYS A 15 -10.52 -9.56 -8.12
N ASN A 16 -9.20 -9.44 -8.16
CA ASN A 16 -8.47 -8.72 -7.12
C ASN A 16 -8.95 -7.26 -7.03
N PRO A 17 -8.93 -6.67 -5.83
CA PRO A 17 -9.30 -5.27 -5.66
C PRO A 17 -8.42 -4.35 -6.48
N ILE A 18 -9.03 -3.33 -7.07
CA ILE A 18 -8.35 -2.29 -7.84
C ILE A 18 -8.49 -0.97 -7.10
N VAL A 19 -7.35 -0.38 -6.78
CA VAL A 19 -7.25 0.91 -6.10
C VAL A 19 -6.92 2.00 -7.10
N THR A 20 -7.59 3.15 -6.96
CA THR A 20 -7.29 4.35 -7.75
C THR A 20 -6.89 5.47 -6.82
N PHE A 21 -5.68 5.98 -7.01
CA PHE A 21 -5.16 7.17 -6.33
C PHE A 21 -5.30 8.35 -7.28
N GLU A 22 -6.12 9.31 -6.92
CA GLU A 22 -6.14 10.63 -7.59
C GLU A 22 -5.13 11.52 -6.87
N THR A 23 -4.07 11.92 -7.56
CA THR A 23 -3.02 12.75 -6.97
C THR A 23 -2.87 14.07 -7.70
N THR A 24 -2.17 15.02 -7.08
CA THR A 24 -1.85 16.30 -7.72
C THR A 24 -0.94 16.16 -8.95
N ALA A 25 -0.27 15.02 -9.12
CA ALA A 25 0.59 14.72 -10.27
C ALA A 25 -0.09 13.85 -11.34
N GLY A 26 -1.30 13.35 -11.07
CA GLY A 26 -2.04 12.46 -11.97
C GLY A 26 -2.66 11.28 -11.24
N THR A 27 -3.15 10.30 -12.00
CA THR A 27 -3.84 9.13 -11.47
C THR A 27 -2.93 7.92 -11.47
N ILE A 28 -2.97 7.14 -10.37
CA ILE A 28 -2.27 5.86 -10.23
C ILE A 28 -3.31 4.79 -9.97
N THR A 29 -3.28 3.70 -10.74
CA THR A 29 -4.15 2.55 -10.54
C THR A 29 -3.30 1.35 -10.15
N ALA A 30 -3.73 0.61 -9.14
CA ALA A 30 -2.99 -0.54 -8.61
C ALA A 30 -3.93 -1.70 -8.32
N GLU A 31 -3.41 -2.91 -8.49
CA GLU A 31 -4.08 -4.15 -8.12
C GLU A 31 -3.54 -4.61 -6.77
N LEU A 32 -4.42 -4.99 -5.85
CA LEU A 32 -4.05 -5.56 -4.57
C LEU A 32 -4.10 -7.08 -4.61
N TYR A 33 -3.28 -7.75 -3.82
CA TYR A 33 -3.13 -9.21 -3.81
C TYR A 33 -3.55 -9.82 -2.45
N PRO A 34 -4.86 -10.06 -2.23
CA PRO A 34 -5.33 -10.63 -0.96
C PRO A 34 -4.77 -12.02 -0.65
N GLU A 35 -4.42 -12.79 -1.68
CA GLU A 35 -3.84 -14.12 -1.51
C GLU A 35 -2.42 -14.06 -0.94
N ILE A 36 -1.70 -12.98 -1.20
CA ILE A 36 -0.31 -12.79 -0.76
C ILE A 36 -0.26 -12.22 0.65
N ALA A 37 -1.04 -11.16 0.91
CA ALA A 37 -1.02 -10.45 2.18
C ALA A 37 -2.45 -10.10 2.61
N PRO A 38 -3.22 -11.08 3.08
CA PRO A 38 -4.67 -10.92 3.31
C PRO A 38 -5.01 -9.85 4.35
N ASN A 39 -4.32 -9.84 5.49
CA ASN A 39 -4.61 -8.86 6.54
C ASN A 39 -4.14 -7.45 6.16
N THR A 40 -3.03 -7.35 5.46
CA THR A 40 -2.51 -6.08 4.92
C THR A 40 -3.50 -5.48 3.93
N VAL A 41 -4.05 -6.29 3.02
CA VAL A 41 -5.06 -5.85 2.05
C VAL A 41 -6.35 -5.43 2.77
N ASN A 42 -6.82 -6.22 3.74
CA ASN A 42 -7.99 -5.86 4.56
C ASN A 42 -7.80 -4.50 5.22
N ASN A 43 -6.63 -4.27 5.81
CA ASN A 43 -6.29 -3.00 6.44
C ASN A 43 -6.31 -1.83 5.46
N PHE A 44 -5.67 -2.01 4.32
CA PHE A 44 -5.58 -0.96 3.31
C PHE A 44 -6.97 -0.58 2.77
N ILE A 45 -7.80 -1.56 2.46
CA ILE A 45 -9.19 -1.36 2.00
C ILE A 45 -10.02 -0.67 3.09
N SER A 46 -9.90 -1.10 4.35
CA SER A 46 -10.58 -0.47 5.48
C SER A 46 -10.25 1.02 5.59
N LEU A 47 -8.98 1.36 5.50
CA LEU A 47 -8.53 2.76 5.58
C LEU A 47 -9.03 3.59 4.37
N ILE A 48 -9.01 3.01 3.18
CA ILE A 48 -9.55 3.66 1.98
C ILE A 48 -11.05 3.97 2.16
N ASN A 49 -11.83 2.99 2.62
CA ASN A 49 -13.26 3.14 2.79
C ASN A 49 -13.63 4.19 3.86
N LYS A 50 -12.74 4.43 4.81
CA LYS A 50 -12.90 5.48 5.83
C LYS A 50 -12.44 6.86 5.37
N GLY A 51 -11.92 6.98 4.14
CA GLY A 51 -11.36 8.23 3.65
C GLY A 51 -10.05 8.62 4.33
N PHE A 52 -9.37 7.69 4.97
CA PHE A 52 -8.17 7.97 5.77
C PHE A 52 -7.04 8.60 4.96
N TYR A 53 -6.86 8.15 3.72
CA TYR A 53 -5.77 8.61 2.86
C TYR A 53 -6.07 9.90 2.11
N ASP A 54 -7.32 10.34 2.09
CA ASP A 54 -7.71 11.53 1.33
C ASP A 54 -7.06 12.77 1.94
N GLY A 55 -6.38 13.54 1.11
CA GLY A 55 -5.68 14.76 1.52
C GLY A 55 -4.29 14.55 2.13
N LEU A 56 -3.82 13.31 2.24
CA LEU A 56 -2.47 13.04 2.75
C LEU A 56 -1.42 13.24 1.67
N ILE A 57 -0.16 13.46 2.10
CA ILE A 57 0.96 13.73 1.20
C ILE A 57 1.90 12.53 1.10
N PHE A 58 2.66 12.47 0.01
CA PHE A 58 3.88 11.65 -0.05
C PHE A 58 4.99 12.42 0.66
N HIS A 59 5.17 12.14 1.94
CA HIS A 59 6.08 12.92 2.80
C HIS A 59 7.55 12.53 2.65
N ARG A 60 7.85 11.39 2.06
CA ARG A 60 9.21 10.90 1.82
C ARG A 60 9.31 10.31 0.43
N VAL A 61 10.19 10.87 -0.38
CA VAL A 61 10.37 10.50 -1.77
C VAL A 61 11.86 10.37 -2.07
N ILE A 62 12.27 9.21 -2.57
CA ILE A 62 13.66 8.95 -2.94
C ILE A 62 13.69 8.47 -4.38
N LYS A 63 14.20 9.31 -5.28
CA LYS A 63 14.40 8.97 -6.69
C LYS A 63 15.27 7.72 -6.80
N GLY A 64 14.85 6.78 -7.65
CA GLY A 64 15.54 5.50 -7.82
C GLY A 64 15.23 4.47 -6.75
N PHE A 65 14.33 4.79 -5.82
CA PHE A 65 13.92 3.89 -4.74
C PHE A 65 12.39 3.80 -4.61
N MET A 66 11.75 4.76 -3.93
CA MET A 66 10.31 4.67 -3.64
C MET A 66 9.68 6.03 -3.34
N ILE A 67 8.33 6.07 -3.35
CA ILE A 67 7.56 7.17 -2.82
C ILE A 67 6.73 6.64 -1.64
N GLN A 68 6.75 7.35 -0.51
CA GLN A 68 6.10 6.92 0.74
C GLN A 68 5.08 7.95 1.20
N GLY A 69 3.91 7.46 1.58
CA GLY A 69 2.82 8.27 2.09
C GLY A 69 1.97 7.53 3.11
N GLY A 70 0.80 8.08 3.44
CA GLY A 70 -0.15 7.45 4.35
C GLY A 70 0.02 7.81 5.81
N ASP A 71 0.86 8.79 6.12
CA ASP A 71 0.99 9.35 7.48
C ASP A 71 0.03 10.52 7.65
N PRO A 72 -0.95 10.44 8.57
CA PRO A 72 -1.88 11.56 8.79
C PRO A 72 -1.18 12.83 9.30
N ASP A 73 -0.01 12.70 9.93
CA ASP A 73 0.78 13.82 10.41
C ASP A 73 1.80 14.33 9.38
N GLY A 74 2.06 13.56 8.31
CA GLY A 74 2.94 13.95 7.22
C GLY A 74 4.41 14.04 7.58
N VAL A 75 4.86 13.40 8.65
CA VAL A 75 6.25 13.49 9.16
C VAL A 75 6.95 12.14 9.31
N GLY A 76 6.28 11.04 9.06
CA GLY A 76 6.84 9.69 9.11
C GLY A 76 6.59 8.92 10.40
N THR A 77 5.96 9.53 11.40
CA THR A 77 5.73 8.91 12.72
C THR A 77 4.27 8.62 13.02
N GLY A 78 3.34 9.11 12.21
CA GLY A 78 1.90 8.95 12.43
C GLY A 78 1.35 7.65 11.86
N GLY A 79 0.14 7.32 12.28
CA GLY A 79 -0.55 6.13 11.85
C GLY A 79 -2.02 6.15 12.23
N PRO A 80 -2.73 5.02 12.08
CA PRO A 80 -4.17 4.94 12.30
C PRO A 80 -4.56 4.70 13.76
N GLY A 81 -3.60 4.66 14.68
CA GLY A 81 -3.84 4.38 16.09
C GLY A 81 -3.75 2.90 16.46
N TYR A 82 -3.31 2.05 15.53
CA TYR A 82 -3.08 0.62 15.75
C TYR A 82 -1.97 0.12 14.81
N SER A 83 -1.51 -1.09 15.06
CA SER A 83 -0.57 -1.80 14.19
C SER A 83 -1.16 -3.12 13.73
N ILE A 84 -0.56 -3.70 12.68
CA ILE A 84 -0.93 -5.01 12.14
C ILE A 84 0.30 -5.90 12.07
N LYS A 85 0.07 -7.22 12.08
CA LYS A 85 1.14 -8.21 11.89
C LYS A 85 1.81 -8.02 10.53
N GLY A 86 3.12 -8.07 10.49
CA GLY A 86 3.90 -8.01 9.26
C GLY A 86 3.81 -9.31 8.46
N GLU A 87 3.22 -9.24 7.28
CA GLU A 87 3.03 -10.40 6.40
C GLU A 87 4.20 -10.53 5.42
N PHE A 88 5.35 -10.96 5.93
CA PHE A 88 6.57 -11.15 5.14
C PHE A 88 7.41 -12.30 5.70
N ALA A 89 8.32 -12.83 4.86
CA ALA A 89 9.04 -14.09 5.12
C ALA A 89 9.80 -14.11 6.44
N ILE A 90 10.56 -13.06 6.77
CA ILE A 90 11.34 -12.99 8.03
C ILE A 90 10.43 -13.05 9.26
N ASN A 91 9.18 -12.62 9.13
CA ASN A 91 8.17 -12.66 10.21
C ASN A 91 7.33 -13.95 10.19
N GLY A 92 7.75 -14.96 9.43
CA GLY A 92 7.10 -16.27 9.41
C GLY A 92 5.86 -16.35 8.51
N VAL A 93 5.63 -15.39 7.64
CA VAL A 93 4.51 -15.39 6.69
C VAL A 93 5.06 -15.49 5.27
N GLU A 94 4.60 -16.48 4.52
CA GLU A 94 5.00 -16.62 3.13
C GLU A 94 4.52 -15.42 2.31
N ASN A 95 5.46 -14.75 1.65
CA ASN A 95 5.18 -13.62 0.75
C ASN A 95 6.29 -13.57 -0.30
N ASP A 96 5.98 -14.04 -1.50
CA ASP A 96 6.93 -14.16 -2.61
C ASP A 96 6.94 -12.94 -3.53
N LEU A 97 6.16 -11.92 -3.24
CA LEU A 97 6.09 -10.72 -4.08
C LEU A 97 7.39 -9.91 -3.94
N LYS A 98 8.11 -9.80 -5.06
CA LYS A 98 9.38 -9.07 -5.12
C LYS A 98 9.13 -7.56 -5.21
N HIS A 99 10.00 -6.78 -4.60
CA HIS A 99 9.94 -5.33 -4.63
C HIS A 99 10.50 -4.79 -5.95
N THR A 100 9.75 -5.02 -7.02
CA THR A 100 10.05 -4.47 -8.34
C THR A 100 9.32 -3.14 -8.54
N ALA A 101 9.69 -2.39 -9.59
CA ALA A 101 9.05 -1.09 -9.87
C ALA A 101 7.52 -1.24 -9.91
N GLY A 102 6.82 -0.33 -9.21
CA GLY A 102 5.36 -0.32 -9.13
C GLY A 102 4.75 -1.12 -7.98
N VAL A 103 5.53 -1.92 -7.26
CA VAL A 103 5.00 -2.71 -6.13
C VAL A 103 4.64 -1.80 -4.96
N LEU A 104 3.47 -2.07 -4.34
CA LEU A 104 3.02 -1.44 -3.11
C LEU A 104 3.44 -2.31 -1.92
N SER A 105 4.00 -1.69 -0.90
CA SER A 105 4.46 -2.37 0.31
C SER A 105 4.21 -1.51 1.54
N MET A 106 4.10 -2.13 2.71
CA MET A 106 3.84 -1.39 3.95
C MET A 106 5.14 -0.90 4.58
N ALA A 107 5.17 0.38 4.90
CA ALA A 107 6.21 0.95 5.74
C ALA A 107 5.99 0.52 7.19
N ARG A 108 7.06 0.39 7.94
CA ARG A 108 7.05 0.00 9.35
C ARG A 108 8.29 0.54 10.07
N SER A 109 8.26 0.51 11.39
CA SER A 109 9.47 0.72 12.19
C SER A 109 10.36 -0.53 12.15
N MET A 110 11.40 -0.58 12.97
CA MET A 110 12.26 -1.77 13.07
C MET A 110 11.50 -3.00 13.61
N MET A 111 10.41 -2.79 14.34
CA MET A 111 9.58 -3.89 14.87
C MET A 111 8.77 -4.52 13.73
N PRO A 112 8.73 -5.86 13.60
CA PRO A 112 8.06 -6.52 12.48
C PRO A 112 6.55 -6.28 12.43
N ASP A 113 5.89 -6.12 13.57
CA ASP A 113 4.43 -5.97 13.68
C ASP A 113 4.05 -4.51 13.97
N SER A 114 4.73 -3.56 13.33
CA SER A 114 4.55 -2.14 13.58
C SER A 114 3.91 -1.36 12.43
N ALA A 115 3.57 -2.01 11.32
CA ALA A 115 2.89 -1.35 10.22
C ALA A 115 1.49 -0.88 10.62
N GLY A 116 1.06 0.25 10.11
CA GLY A 116 -0.26 0.80 10.36
C GLY A 116 -0.91 1.30 9.09
N SER A 117 -0.64 2.55 8.71
CA SER A 117 -1.22 3.16 7.51
C SER A 117 -0.19 3.57 6.47
N GLN A 118 1.06 3.78 6.86
CA GLN A 118 2.07 4.23 5.90
C GLN A 118 2.43 3.13 4.91
N PHE A 119 2.51 3.49 3.65
CA PHE A 119 2.87 2.59 2.56
C PHE A 119 3.84 3.28 1.61
N PHE A 120 4.49 2.48 0.78
CA PHE A 120 5.34 3.02 -0.28
C PHE A 120 5.08 2.30 -1.60
N ILE A 121 5.33 3.01 -2.68
CA ILE A 121 5.26 2.49 -4.04
C ILE A 121 6.67 2.52 -4.61
N MET A 122 7.13 1.39 -5.13
CA MET A 122 8.49 1.28 -5.66
C MET A 122 8.64 2.09 -6.95
N HIS A 123 9.65 2.93 -7.01
CA HIS A 123 10.06 3.63 -8.23
C HIS A 123 10.97 2.73 -9.07
N LYS A 124 11.90 2.05 -8.44
CA LYS A 124 12.83 1.08 -9.05
C LYS A 124 12.91 -0.18 -8.19
N ASP A 125 13.47 -1.25 -8.76
CA ASP A 125 13.63 -2.51 -8.07
C ASP A 125 14.53 -2.36 -6.83
N ALA A 126 14.12 -2.97 -5.73
CA ALA A 126 14.87 -2.98 -4.47
C ALA A 126 14.85 -4.39 -3.85
N PRO A 127 15.63 -5.32 -4.39
CA PRO A 127 15.61 -6.71 -3.92
C PRO A 127 16.02 -6.89 -2.45
N HIS A 128 16.73 -5.94 -1.87
CA HIS A 128 17.08 -5.97 -0.45
C HIS A 128 15.88 -5.85 0.50
N LEU A 129 14.71 -5.44 0.00
CA LEU A 129 13.46 -5.38 0.76
C LEU A 129 12.68 -6.70 0.74
N ASP A 130 12.99 -7.58 -0.20
CA ASP A 130 12.24 -8.84 -0.38
C ASP A 130 12.31 -9.70 0.88
N GLY A 131 11.16 -10.21 1.32
CA GLY A 131 11.05 -11.01 2.53
C GLY A 131 11.11 -10.22 3.83
N GLN A 132 11.30 -8.91 3.81
CA GLN A 132 11.45 -8.07 5.00
C GLN A 132 10.35 -7.01 5.15
N TYR A 133 9.54 -6.82 4.12
CA TYR A 133 8.41 -5.89 4.11
C TYR A 133 7.20 -6.55 3.47
N ALA A 134 6.01 -6.17 3.91
CA ALA A 134 4.76 -6.73 3.44
C ALA A 134 4.33 -6.09 2.12
N ALA A 135 4.84 -6.62 1.01
CA ALA A 135 4.40 -6.26 -0.32
C ALA A 135 2.98 -6.83 -0.55
N PHE A 136 2.07 -6.03 -1.08
CA PHE A 136 0.66 -6.42 -1.15
C PHE A 136 -0.09 -6.00 -2.41
N GLY A 137 0.58 -5.34 -3.34
CA GLY A 137 -0.05 -4.90 -4.59
C GLY A 137 0.96 -4.41 -5.60
N LYS A 138 0.46 -4.01 -6.77
CA LYS A 138 1.30 -3.50 -7.86
C LYS A 138 0.54 -2.51 -8.72
N VAL A 139 1.20 -1.45 -9.13
CA VAL A 139 0.67 -0.48 -10.08
C VAL A 139 0.42 -1.15 -11.43
N THR A 140 -0.78 -0.99 -11.96
CA THR A 140 -1.19 -1.51 -13.26
C THR A 140 -1.28 -0.41 -14.31
N ASP A 141 -1.48 0.84 -13.89
CA ASP A 141 -1.52 2.00 -14.76
C ASP A 141 -1.10 3.24 -13.97
N GLY A 142 -0.45 4.19 -14.64
CA GLY A 142 -0.02 5.43 -13.99
C GLY A 142 1.40 5.40 -13.43
N MET A 143 2.28 4.52 -13.91
CA MET A 143 3.70 4.58 -13.52
C MET A 143 4.34 5.92 -13.87
N ASP A 144 3.88 6.60 -14.92
CA ASP A 144 4.34 7.95 -15.26
C ASP A 144 4.07 8.94 -14.11
N THR A 145 2.95 8.79 -13.42
CA THR A 145 2.62 9.59 -12.24
C THR A 145 3.55 9.25 -11.08
N VAL A 146 3.80 7.97 -10.83
CA VAL A 146 4.77 7.53 -9.80
C VAL A 146 6.16 8.10 -10.11
N ASN A 147 6.61 8.01 -11.35
CA ASN A 147 7.89 8.55 -11.78
C ASN A 147 7.97 10.08 -11.58
N SER A 148 6.90 10.79 -11.91
CA SER A 148 6.82 12.24 -11.73
C SER A 148 6.95 12.63 -10.26
N ILE A 149 6.28 11.92 -9.37
CA ILE A 149 6.38 12.15 -7.92
C ILE A 149 7.81 11.82 -7.42
N ALA A 150 8.35 10.68 -7.85
CA ALA A 150 9.67 10.21 -7.44
C ALA A 150 10.80 11.15 -7.87
N GLU A 151 10.62 11.85 -8.98
CA GLU A 151 11.61 12.77 -9.57
C GLU A 151 11.45 14.23 -9.12
N THR A 152 10.47 14.52 -8.25
CA THR A 152 10.29 15.87 -7.72
C THR A 152 11.48 16.31 -6.86
N GLU A 153 11.72 17.61 -6.79
CA GLU A 153 12.76 18.15 -5.91
C GLU A 153 12.41 17.92 -4.45
N THR A 154 13.38 17.48 -3.68
CA THR A 154 13.25 17.20 -2.25
C THR A 154 14.26 17.98 -1.44
N ASP A 155 13.98 18.12 -0.14
CA ASP A 155 14.94 18.67 0.81
C ASP A 155 15.91 17.56 1.31
N TYR A 156 16.77 17.91 2.27
CA TYR A 156 17.75 16.98 2.83
C TYR A 156 17.12 15.80 3.62
N SER A 157 15.82 15.91 3.95
CA SER A 157 15.07 14.87 4.64
C SER A 157 14.24 14.02 3.67
N ASP A 158 14.45 14.14 2.37
CA ASP A 158 13.70 13.47 1.30
C ASP A 158 12.22 13.87 1.26
N ALA A 159 11.87 15.01 1.82
CA ALA A 159 10.53 15.58 1.73
C ALA A 159 10.40 16.44 0.47
N PRO A 160 9.37 16.22 -0.37
CA PRO A 160 9.16 17.08 -1.54
C PRO A 160 9.07 18.56 -1.17
N LEU A 161 9.76 19.43 -1.93
CA LEU A 161 9.70 20.88 -1.74
C LEU A 161 8.30 21.42 -2.05
N GLU A 162 7.66 20.89 -3.10
CA GLU A 162 6.25 21.13 -3.39
C GLU A 162 5.43 19.93 -2.94
N PRO A 163 4.36 20.13 -2.15
CA PRO A 163 3.56 19.02 -1.66
C PRO A 163 3.03 18.14 -2.79
N GLN A 164 3.28 16.84 -2.68
CA GLN A 164 2.71 15.81 -3.55
C GLN A 164 1.54 15.17 -2.80
N MET A 165 0.33 15.53 -3.17
CA MET A 165 -0.87 15.20 -2.39
C MET A 165 -1.68 14.10 -3.04
N ILE A 166 -2.21 13.20 -2.20
CA ILE A 166 -3.28 12.27 -2.56
C ILE A 166 -4.59 13.03 -2.38
N ILE A 167 -5.29 13.33 -3.47
CA ILE A 167 -6.57 14.03 -3.42
C ILE A 167 -7.64 13.08 -2.88
N LYS A 168 -7.69 11.87 -3.44
CA LYS A 168 -8.68 10.85 -3.08
C LYS A 168 -8.17 9.46 -3.44
N VAL A 169 -8.53 8.47 -2.62
CA VAL A 169 -8.29 7.05 -2.92
C VAL A 169 -9.63 6.32 -2.92
N THR A 170 -9.85 5.52 -3.94
CA THR A 170 -11.03 4.65 -4.04
C THR A 170 -10.61 3.22 -4.32
N VAL A 171 -11.46 2.26 -3.97
CA VAL A 171 -11.21 0.84 -4.22
C VAL A 171 -12.45 0.21 -4.85
N ASP A 172 -12.22 -0.56 -5.91
CA ASP A 172 -13.23 -1.43 -6.52
C ASP A 172 -12.93 -2.86 -6.09
N THR A 173 -13.82 -3.44 -5.28
CA THR A 173 -13.68 -4.80 -4.74
C THR A 173 -14.49 -5.82 -5.51
N ASP A 174 -15.09 -5.45 -6.65
CA ASP A 174 -15.93 -6.33 -7.48
C ASP A 174 -17.09 -6.96 -6.67
N GLY A 175 -17.67 -6.16 -5.75
CA GLY A 175 -18.79 -6.60 -4.90
C GLY A 175 -18.42 -7.51 -3.74
N VAL A 176 -17.13 -7.76 -3.50
CA VAL A 176 -16.66 -8.55 -2.36
C VAL A 176 -16.50 -7.66 -1.14
N GLU A 177 -17.00 -8.12 0.01
CA GLU A 177 -16.75 -7.47 1.30
C GLU A 177 -15.44 -8.00 1.90
N TYR A 178 -14.54 -7.08 2.21
CA TYR A 178 -13.29 -7.40 2.92
C TYR A 178 -13.49 -7.07 4.40
N PRO A 179 -13.13 -7.99 5.31
CA PRO A 179 -13.30 -7.74 6.74
C PRO A 179 -12.34 -6.67 7.25
N GLU A 180 -12.65 -6.12 8.42
CA GLU A 180 -11.70 -5.28 9.13
C GLU A 180 -10.43 -6.07 9.44
N PRO A 181 -9.25 -5.41 9.47
CA PRO A 181 -8.01 -6.12 9.77
C PRO A 181 -7.96 -6.61 11.20
N GLU A 182 -7.22 -7.69 11.41
CA GLU A 182 -6.76 -8.07 12.75
C GLU A 182 -5.67 -7.11 13.18
N LYS A 183 -5.81 -6.56 14.38
CA LYS A 183 -4.88 -5.57 14.96
C LYS A 183 -4.05 -6.20 16.07
N CYS A 184 -2.85 -5.70 16.24
CA CYS A 184 -1.98 -6.13 17.35
C CYS A 184 -1.60 -4.95 18.26
#